data_95e26630ff5d2881a321c3a3adf9403f
#
_entry.id   95e26630ff5d2881a321c3a3adf9403f
#
_cell.length_a   1.000
_cell.length_b   1.000
_cell.length_c   1.000
_cell.angle_alpha   90.00
_cell.angle_beta   90.00
_cell.angle_gamma   90.00
#
_symmetry.space_group_name_H-M   'P 1'
#
loop_
_entity.id
_entity.type
_entity.pdbx_description
1 polymer ?
#
loop_
_entity_poly.entity_id
_entity_poly.type
_entity_poly.pdbx_seq_one_letter_code
_entity_poly.pdbx_strand_id
1 'polypeptide(L)'
;MRPMTAKKNYWLMKSEPDVYSVDDFAKDGTTHWDGVRNFKARNYMRSMALGDGVFFYHSNADPKAIVGIARVSKEAYPDSTQFDKKSDYYEPKATKEKPYWSMVEIEFVQRLDEPQSLEKLREVKDLQGMALLKKGQRLSVQPVTEEEWKTICNLAGVPAKV
;
A
#
# COMPACT_ATOMS: atom_id res chain seq x y z
N MET A 1 4.82 -12.81 -14.76
CA MET A 1 3.70 -13.37 -13.96
C MET A 1 4.18 -14.46 -13.04
N ARG A 2 3.77 -14.44 -11.77
CA ARG A 2 4.11 -15.51 -10.83
C ARG A 2 3.34 -16.78 -11.15
N PRO A 3 3.95 -17.97 -10.94
CA PRO A 3 3.19 -19.22 -10.98
C PRO A 3 2.08 -19.21 -9.91
N MET A 4 1.00 -19.93 -10.16
CA MET A 4 -0.12 -20.02 -9.19
C MET A 4 0.31 -20.58 -7.84
N THR A 5 1.40 -21.36 -7.82
CA THR A 5 1.97 -21.94 -6.59
C THR A 5 2.93 -21.03 -5.86
N ALA A 6 3.27 -19.87 -6.42
CA ALA A 6 4.21 -18.93 -5.79
C ALA A 6 3.57 -18.32 -4.54
N LYS A 7 4.41 -18.10 -3.51
CA LYS A 7 3.98 -17.40 -2.30
C LYS A 7 3.50 -15.99 -2.63
N LYS A 8 2.47 -15.55 -1.93
CA LYS A 8 2.05 -14.15 -1.97
C LYS A 8 3.12 -13.29 -1.32
N ASN A 9 3.25 -12.08 -1.85
CA ASN A 9 3.96 -11.02 -1.16
C ASN A 9 2.95 -10.12 -0.48
N TYR A 10 3.44 -9.33 0.45
CA TYR A 10 2.61 -8.43 1.23
C TYR A 10 3.22 -7.05 1.21
N TRP A 11 2.37 -6.05 1.28
CA TRP A 11 2.74 -4.65 1.10
C TRP A 11 2.00 -3.78 2.10
N LEU A 12 2.50 -2.57 2.30
CA LEU A 12 1.80 -1.54 3.05
C LEU A 12 1.79 -0.29 2.18
N MET A 13 0.63 0.32 2.02
CA MET A 13 0.45 1.54 1.23
C MET A 13 -0.14 2.62 2.11
N LYS A 14 0.47 3.81 2.09
CA LYS A 14 0.09 4.93 2.94
C LYS A 14 -0.82 5.90 2.20
N SER A 15 -1.91 6.28 2.86
CA SER A 15 -2.83 7.29 2.37
C SER A 15 -3.14 8.28 3.49
N GLU A 16 -3.24 9.56 3.16
CA GLU A 16 -3.69 10.58 4.10
C GLU A 16 -5.23 10.54 4.15
N PRO A 17 -5.84 10.40 5.35
CA PRO A 17 -7.30 10.26 5.43
C PRO A 17 -8.07 11.47 4.92
N ASP A 18 -7.48 12.66 4.94
CA ASP A 18 -8.10 13.86 4.39
C ASP A 18 -8.15 13.84 2.86
N VAL A 19 -7.32 13.03 2.23
CA VAL A 19 -7.26 12.88 0.77
C VAL A 19 -8.04 11.64 0.35
N TYR A 20 -7.75 10.51 0.97
CA TYR A 20 -8.43 9.24 0.67
C TYR A 20 -8.37 8.33 1.88
N SER A 21 -9.51 8.18 2.56
CA SER A 21 -9.60 7.40 3.80
C SER A 21 -10.00 5.95 3.54
N VAL A 22 -9.87 5.11 4.58
CA VAL A 22 -10.36 3.73 4.52
C VAL A 22 -11.87 3.69 4.30
N ASP A 23 -12.60 4.69 4.79
CA ASP A 23 -14.05 4.77 4.58
C ASP A 23 -14.38 5.06 3.12
N ASP A 24 -13.62 5.96 2.48
CA ASP A 24 -13.74 6.22 1.05
C ASP A 24 -13.46 4.95 0.24
N PHE A 25 -12.41 4.24 0.62
CA PHE A 25 -12.02 3.00 -0.04
C PHE A 25 -13.07 1.90 0.11
N ALA A 26 -13.63 1.75 1.31
CA ALA A 26 -14.70 0.78 1.56
C ALA A 26 -15.92 1.07 0.70
N LYS A 27 -16.24 2.34 0.50
CA LYS A 27 -17.35 2.79 -0.33
C LYS A 27 -17.08 2.52 -1.81
N ASP A 28 -15.87 2.81 -2.28
CA ASP A 28 -15.49 2.64 -3.69
C ASP A 28 -15.28 1.17 -4.07
N GLY A 29 -14.84 0.35 -3.13
CA GLY A 29 -14.55 -1.07 -3.35
C GLY A 29 -13.22 -1.35 -4.02
N THR A 30 -12.85 -0.58 -5.02
CA THR A 30 -11.55 -0.63 -5.71
C THR A 30 -11.04 0.78 -5.94
N THR A 31 -9.73 0.92 -6.01
CA THR A 31 -9.12 2.22 -6.33
C THR A 31 -7.81 2.01 -7.07
N HIS A 32 -7.49 2.95 -7.95
CA HIS A 32 -6.17 3.01 -8.56
C HIS A 32 -5.24 3.85 -7.67
N TRP A 33 -3.97 3.45 -7.60
CA TRP A 33 -2.99 4.11 -6.72
C TRP A 33 -2.02 4.91 -7.56
N ASP A 34 -2.41 6.13 -7.89
CA ASP A 34 -1.64 7.05 -8.71
C ASP A 34 -0.84 8.04 -7.85
N GLY A 35 -0.07 8.89 -8.51
CA GLY A 35 0.63 9.98 -7.85
C GLY A 35 1.89 9.59 -7.10
N VAL A 36 2.33 8.35 -7.18
CA VAL A 36 3.57 7.91 -6.53
C VAL A 36 4.77 8.44 -7.32
N ARG A 37 5.59 9.28 -6.68
CA ARG A 37 6.71 10.00 -7.32
C ARG A 37 8.03 9.75 -6.60
N ASN A 38 8.22 8.51 -6.12
CA ASN A 38 9.47 8.01 -5.58
C ASN A 38 9.82 6.74 -6.34
N PHE A 39 11.04 6.66 -6.88
CA PHE A 39 11.43 5.52 -7.72
C PHE A 39 11.42 4.19 -6.98
N LYS A 40 11.82 4.19 -5.70
CA LYS A 40 11.82 2.97 -4.90
C LYS A 40 10.40 2.47 -4.66
N ALA A 41 9.49 3.37 -4.29
CA ALA A 41 8.06 3.03 -4.11
C ALA A 41 7.44 2.53 -5.42
N ARG A 42 7.76 3.20 -6.55
CA ARG A 42 7.31 2.76 -7.87
C ARG A 42 7.80 1.33 -8.17
N ASN A 43 9.07 1.05 -7.87
CA ASN A 43 9.64 -0.26 -8.14
C ASN A 43 8.97 -1.35 -7.31
N TYR A 44 8.58 -1.04 -6.07
CA TYR A 44 7.78 -1.97 -5.26
C TYR A 44 6.42 -2.23 -5.92
N MET A 45 5.73 -1.20 -6.40
CA MET A 45 4.46 -1.41 -7.10
C MET A 45 4.62 -2.26 -8.35
N ARG A 46 5.71 -2.08 -9.09
CA ARG A 46 6.01 -2.91 -10.27
C ARG A 46 6.27 -4.38 -9.92
N SER A 47 6.62 -4.66 -8.67
CA SER A 47 6.84 -6.02 -8.17
C SER A 47 5.57 -6.69 -7.66
N MET A 48 4.49 -5.95 -7.49
CA MET A 48 3.23 -6.49 -6.99
C MET A 48 2.59 -7.41 -8.01
N ALA A 49 1.96 -8.49 -7.52
CA ALA A 49 1.20 -9.42 -8.34
C ALA A 49 -0.24 -9.51 -7.85
N LEU A 50 -1.12 -9.92 -8.75
CA LEU A 50 -2.54 -10.13 -8.43
C LEU A 50 -2.69 -10.97 -7.18
N GLY A 51 -3.54 -10.51 -6.27
CA GLY A 51 -3.84 -11.22 -5.03
C GLY A 51 -2.89 -10.96 -3.88
N ASP A 52 -1.80 -10.21 -4.10
CA ASP A 52 -0.91 -9.82 -2.99
C ASP A 52 -1.69 -9.03 -1.95
N GLY A 53 -1.41 -9.28 -0.67
CA GLY A 53 -2.06 -8.58 0.44
C GLY A 53 -1.49 -7.17 0.61
N VAL A 54 -2.34 -6.24 1.00
CA VAL A 54 -1.96 -4.84 1.21
C VAL A 54 -2.55 -4.36 2.52
N PHE A 55 -1.70 -3.84 3.41
CA PHE A 55 -2.17 -3.06 4.56
C PHE A 55 -2.43 -1.62 4.10
N PHE A 56 -3.63 -1.13 4.36
CA PHE A 56 -4.01 0.26 4.12
C PHE A 56 -3.71 1.06 5.38
N TYR A 57 -2.80 2.03 5.27
CA TYR A 57 -2.27 2.77 6.41
C TYR A 57 -2.64 4.25 6.29
N HIS A 58 -3.19 4.81 7.38
CA HIS A 58 -3.42 6.26 7.46
C HIS A 58 -2.15 6.95 7.94
N SER A 59 -1.52 7.71 7.05
CA SER A 59 -0.39 8.59 7.37
C SER A 59 -0.90 10.00 7.64
N ASN A 60 -0.04 10.82 8.24
CA ASN A 60 -0.38 12.21 8.55
C ASN A 60 -1.75 12.31 9.26
N ALA A 61 -1.94 11.46 10.24
CA ALA A 61 -3.19 11.31 11.00
C ALA A 61 -2.87 11.16 12.48
N ASP A 62 -3.87 11.30 13.31
CA ASP A 62 -3.76 11.08 14.75
C ASP A 62 -4.88 10.15 15.21
N PRO A 63 -4.59 8.85 15.47
CA PRO A 63 -3.26 8.23 15.36
C PRO A 63 -2.92 7.82 13.93
N LYS A 64 -1.63 7.70 13.62
CA LYS A 64 -1.16 7.01 12.43
C LYS A 64 -1.36 5.52 12.67
N ALA A 65 -2.00 4.81 11.75
CA ALA A 65 -2.38 3.43 12.00
C ALA A 65 -2.65 2.64 10.72
N ILE A 66 -2.46 1.33 10.79
CA ILE A 66 -3.04 0.40 9.82
C ILE A 66 -4.53 0.31 10.12
N VAL A 67 -5.36 0.58 9.12
CA VAL A 67 -6.82 0.70 9.32
C VAL A 67 -7.63 -0.26 8.45
N GLY A 68 -7.00 -0.91 7.48
CA GLY A 68 -7.71 -1.82 6.60
C GLY A 68 -6.80 -2.79 5.89
N ILE A 69 -7.42 -3.75 5.23
CA ILE A 69 -6.77 -4.76 4.42
C ILE A 69 -7.34 -4.69 3.00
N ALA A 70 -6.45 -4.78 2.04
CA ALA A 70 -6.76 -4.79 0.62
C ALA A 70 -5.97 -5.89 -0.07
N ARG A 71 -6.22 -6.09 -1.35
CA ARG A 71 -5.37 -6.95 -2.19
C ARG A 71 -5.20 -6.33 -3.56
N VAL A 72 -4.11 -6.65 -4.22
CA VAL A 72 -3.82 -6.16 -5.56
C VAL A 72 -4.82 -6.76 -6.53
N SER A 73 -5.57 -5.91 -7.24
CA SER A 73 -6.57 -6.32 -8.23
C SER A 73 -6.13 -6.04 -9.66
N LYS A 74 -5.10 -5.23 -9.86
CA LYS A 74 -4.49 -5.01 -11.17
C LYS A 74 -3.02 -4.69 -10.98
N GLU A 75 -2.18 -5.41 -11.73
CA GLU A 75 -0.73 -5.22 -11.69
C GLU A 75 -0.34 -3.88 -12.33
N ALA A 76 0.90 -3.44 -12.09
CA ALA A 76 1.38 -2.12 -12.47
C ALA A 76 1.19 -1.81 -13.95
N TYR A 77 0.74 -0.60 -14.22
CA TYR A 77 0.60 -0.03 -15.55
C TYR A 77 0.94 1.46 -15.48
N PRO A 78 1.16 2.13 -16.61
CA PRO A 78 1.57 3.54 -16.57
C PRO A 78 0.54 4.42 -15.86
N ASP A 79 1.03 5.25 -14.95
CA ASP A 79 0.23 6.26 -14.27
C ASP A 79 -0.15 7.35 -15.26
N SER A 80 -1.43 7.49 -15.55
CA SER A 80 -1.93 8.43 -16.56
C SER A 80 -1.71 9.89 -16.18
N THR A 81 -1.61 10.22 -14.88
CA THR A 81 -1.42 11.59 -14.43
C THR A 81 -0.08 12.17 -14.86
N GLN A 82 0.93 11.33 -15.14
CA GLN A 82 2.24 11.80 -15.58
C GLN A 82 2.20 12.45 -16.97
N PHE A 83 1.18 12.15 -17.77
CA PHE A 83 1.03 12.69 -19.12
C PHE A 83 0.10 13.91 -19.18
N ASP A 84 -0.58 14.24 -18.09
CA ASP A 84 -1.56 15.31 -18.03
C ASP A 84 -0.91 16.59 -17.53
N LYS A 85 -0.77 17.57 -18.42
CA LYS A 85 -0.14 18.86 -18.10
C LYS A 85 -0.87 19.64 -17.00
N LYS A 86 -2.14 19.33 -16.75
CA LYS A 86 -2.93 19.97 -15.70
C LYS A 86 -2.80 19.28 -14.35
N SER A 87 -2.19 18.09 -14.31
CA SER A 87 -2.02 17.34 -13.08
C SER A 87 -0.81 17.85 -12.30
N ASP A 88 -0.93 17.88 -10.97
CA ASP A 88 0.20 18.13 -10.07
C ASP A 88 1.29 17.06 -10.21
N TYR A 89 0.95 15.91 -10.80
CA TYR A 89 1.86 14.78 -11.00
C TYR A 89 2.41 14.68 -12.42
N TYR A 90 2.25 15.75 -13.21
CA TYR A 90 2.78 15.79 -14.58
C TYR A 90 4.30 15.64 -14.59
N GLU A 91 4.79 14.75 -15.48
CA GLU A 91 6.23 14.52 -15.67
C GLU A 91 6.62 14.90 -17.12
N PRO A 92 7.28 16.06 -17.33
CA PRO A 92 7.66 16.49 -18.67
C PRO A 92 8.54 15.53 -19.44
N LYS A 93 9.33 14.71 -18.71
CA LYS A 93 10.27 13.77 -19.33
C LYS A 93 9.62 12.45 -19.72
N ALA A 94 8.39 12.18 -19.26
CA ALA A 94 7.70 10.93 -19.54
C ALA A 94 7.00 11.00 -20.89
N THR A 95 7.08 9.90 -21.65
CA THR A 95 6.32 9.71 -22.88
C THR A 95 5.55 8.41 -22.78
N LYS A 96 4.56 8.21 -23.62
CA LYS A 96 3.80 6.95 -23.63
C LYS A 96 4.69 5.75 -23.95
N GLU A 97 5.75 5.95 -24.71
CA GLU A 97 6.74 4.93 -25.04
C GLU A 97 7.71 4.67 -23.89
N LYS A 98 8.00 5.69 -23.08
CA LYS A 98 8.90 5.62 -21.93
C LYS A 98 8.27 6.25 -20.70
N PRO A 99 7.28 5.59 -20.08
CA PRO A 99 6.68 6.12 -18.87
C PRO A 99 7.66 6.01 -17.69
N TYR A 100 7.66 7.00 -16.82
CA TYR A 100 8.49 7.01 -15.60
C TYR A 100 7.73 6.42 -14.42
N TRP A 101 6.43 6.64 -14.36
CA TRP A 101 5.62 6.38 -13.19
C TRP A 101 4.55 5.36 -13.48
N SER A 102 4.30 4.53 -12.47
CA SER A 102 3.35 3.42 -12.57
C SER A 102 2.28 3.55 -11.49
N MET A 103 1.17 2.90 -11.70
CA MET A 103 0.13 2.74 -10.68
C MET A 103 -0.37 1.30 -10.71
N VAL A 104 -0.94 0.89 -9.59
CA VAL A 104 -1.61 -0.41 -9.44
C VAL A 104 -3.05 -0.14 -9.04
N GLU A 105 -3.89 -1.17 -9.09
CA GLU A 105 -5.22 -1.11 -8.48
C GLU A 105 -5.30 -2.10 -7.35
N ILE A 106 -5.97 -1.68 -6.29
CA ILE A 106 -6.22 -2.52 -5.13
C ILE A 106 -7.72 -2.57 -4.86
N GLU A 107 -8.17 -3.70 -4.31
CA GLU A 107 -9.57 -3.86 -3.91
C GLU A 107 -9.66 -3.95 -2.40
N PHE A 108 -10.73 -3.39 -1.86
CA PHE A 108 -11.02 -3.41 -0.44
C PHE A 108 -11.38 -4.82 0.01
N VAL A 109 -10.75 -5.30 1.07
CA VAL A 109 -11.07 -6.60 1.67
C VAL A 109 -11.80 -6.41 2.98
N GLN A 110 -11.24 -5.60 3.87
CA GLN A 110 -11.78 -5.48 5.23
C GLN A 110 -11.25 -4.25 5.93
N ARG A 111 -12.12 -3.57 6.67
CA ARG A 111 -11.70 -2.55 7.64
C ARG A 111 -11.32 -3.26 8.93
N LEU A 112 -10.28 -2.77 9.61
CA LEU A 112 -9.95 -3.26 10.94
C LEU A 112 -10.87 -2.62 11.96
N ASP A 113 -11.53 -3.44 12.79
CA ASP A 113 -12.36 -2.94 13.89
C ASP A 113 -11.51 -2.18 14.90
N GLU A 114 -10.29 -2.67 15.12
CA GLU A 114 -9.31 -2.01 15.98
C GLU A 114 -8.11 -1.60 15.16
N PRO A 115 -7.97 -0.30 14.85
CA PRO A 115 -6.79 0.19 14.14
C PRO A 115 -5.51 -0.16 14.87
N GLN A 116 -4.48 -0.53 14.12
CA GLN A 116 -3.18 -0.86 14.67
C GLN A 116 -2.27 0.36 14.55
N SER A 117 -2.17 1.13 15.63
CA SER A 117 -1.40 2.39 15.61
C SER A 117 0.09 2.13 15.51
N LEU A 118 0.81 3.10 14.92
CA LEU A 118 2.27 3.06 14.83
C LEU A 118 2.90 2.90 16.20
N GLU A 119 2.38 3.62 17.20
CA GLU A 119 2.84 3.55 18.57
C GLU A 119 2.69 2.15 19.15
N LYS A 120 1.51 1.55 18.96
CA LYS A 120 1.24 0.17 19.42
C LYS A 120 2.17 -0.84 18.73
N LEU A 121 2.37 -0.69 17.42
CA LEU A 121 3.22 -1.62 16.66
C LEU A 121 4.68 -1.56 17.09
N ARG A 122 5.15 -0.39 17.51
CA ARG A 122 6.53 -0.23 18.02
C ARG A 122 6.80 -1.01 19.30
N GLU A 123 5.77 -1.34 20.05
CA GLU A 123 5.89 -2.10 21.28
C GLU A 123 5.88 -3.62 21.05
N VAL A 124 5.60 -4.06 19.82
CA VAL A 124 5.51 -5.49 19.49
C VAL A 124 6.90 -6.01 19.14
N LYS A 125 7.39 -6.96 19.93
CA LYS A 125 8.74 -7.52 19.78
C LYS A 125 9.00 -8.08 18.39
N ASP A 126 8.04 -8.82 17.85
CA ASP A 126 8.20 -9.52 16.57
C ASP A 126 8.19 -8.58 15.36
N LEU A 127 7.88 -7.29 15.55
CA LEU A 127 7.80 -6.30 14.49
C LEU A 127 9.00 -5.34 14.42
N GLN A 128 10.04 -5.54 15.24
CA GLN A 128 11.12 -4.56 15.35
C GLN A 128 11.92 -4.36 14.05
N GLY A 129 11.90 -5.33 13.16
CA GLY A 129 12.56 -5.20 11.83
C GLY A 129 11.67 -4.62 10.74
N MET A 130 10.42 -4.32 11.05
CA MET A 130 9.46 -3.85 10.04
C MET A 130 9.85 -2.49 9.46
N ALA A 131 9.78 -2.36 8.12
CA ALA A 131 10.14 -1.13 7.42
C ALA A 131 9.38 0.09 7.95
N LEU A 132 8.08 -0.07 8.24
CA LEU A 132 7.22 1.01 8.75
C LEU A 132 7.79 1.65 10.02
N LEU A 133 8.43 0.85 10.89
CA LEU A 133 8.88 1.29 12.22
C LEU A 133 10.24 1.98 12.21
N LYS A 134 10.95 1.95 11.09
CA LYS A 134 12.27 2.57 10.98
C LYS A 134 12.14 4.10 10.99
N LYS A 135 12.98 4.77 11.78
CA LYS A 135 13.01 6.23 11.83
C LYS A 135 13.37 6.81 10.47
N GLY A 136 12.69 7.89 10.08
CA GLY A 136 12.94 8.56 8.83
C GLY A 136 12.45 7.83 7.60
N GLN A 137 11.73 6.73 7.77
CA GLN A 137 11.17 5.99 6.66
C GLN A 137 9.95 6.73 6.11
N ARG A 138 10.08 7.27 4.88
CA ARG A 138 9.03 8.09 4.25
C ARG A 138 8.41 7.43 3.02
N LEU A 139 8.79 6.18 2.73
CA LEU A 139 8.21 5.49 1.58
C LEU A 139 6.73 5.23 1.76
N SER A 140 5.93 5.65 0.79
CA SER A 140 4.48 5.46 0.80
C SER A 140 4.07 4.03 0.41
N VAL A 141 4.97 3.28 -0.18
CA VAL A 141 4.75 1.87 -0.52
C VAL A 141 5.94 1.08 0.04
N GLN A 142 5.65 0.08 0.86
CA GLN A 142 6.67 -0.68 1.58
C GLN A 142 6.39 -2.16 1.53
N PRO A 143 7.43 -3.01 1.50
CA PRO A 143 7.24 -4.44 1.65
C PRO A 143 6.93 -4.80 3.10
N VAL A 144 6.15 -5.86 3.27
CA VAL A 144 5.81 -6.45 4.57
C VAL A 144 6.15 -7.93 4.48
N THR A 145 6.86 -8.46 5.45
CA THR A 145 7.15 -9.90 5.45
C THR A 145 5.90 -10.69 5.80
N GLU A 146 5.88 -11.98 5.43
CA GLU A 146 4.76 -12.85 5.77
C GLU A 146 4.55 -12.93 7.29
N GLU A 147 5.63 -13.01 8.06
CA GLU A 147 5.59 -13.04 9.52
C GLU A 147 4.99 -11.76 10.10
N GLU A 148 5.41 -10.61 9.57
CA GLU A 148 4.85 -9.31 9.98
C GLU A 148 3.37 -9.23 9.66
N TRP A 149 2.99 -9.67 8.47
CA TRP A 149 1.59 -9.71 8.05
C TRP A 149 0.74 -10.55 9.01
N LYS A 150 1.18 -11.78 9.30
CA LYS A 150 0.46 -12.68 10.21
C LYS A 150 0.37 -12.11 11.62
N THR A 151 1.45 -11.53 12.11
CA THR A 151 1.50 -10.94 13.46
C THR A 151 0.47 -9.82 13.58
N ILE A 152 0.44 -8.90 12.61
CA ILE A 152 -0.48 -7.76 12.64
C ILE A 152 -1.93 -8.21 12.47
N CYS A 153 -2.20 -9.13 11.57
CA CYS A 153 -3.55 -9.69 11.42
C CYS A 153 -4.04 -10.35 12.71
N ASN A 154 -3.16 -11.09 13.39
CA ASN A 154 -3.50 -11.69 14.65
C ASN A 154 -3.80 -10.65 15.72
N LEU A 155 -2.98 -9.60 15.82
CA LEU A 155 -3.22 -8.49 16.76
C LEU A 155 -4.56 -7.79 16.48
N ALA A 156 -4.92 -7.66 15.23
CA ALA A 156 -6.15 -6.99 14.80
C ALA A 156 -7.38 -7.92 14.87
N GLY A 157 -7.18 -9.20 15.13
CA GLY A 157 -8.29 -10.16 15.19
C GLY A 157 -8.92 -10.48 13.84
N VAL A 158 -8.14 -10.41 12.76
CA VAL A 158 -8.63 -10.66 11.38
C VAL A 158 -7.84 -11.82 10.75
N PRO A 159 -8.44 -12.51 9.75
CA PRO A 159 -7.73 -13.57 9.04
C PRO A 159 -6.50 -13.04 8.31
N ALA A 160 -5.41 -13.80 8.33
CA ALA A 160 -4.21 -13.47 7.56
C ALA A 160 -4.36 -13.79 6.07
N LYS A 161 -5.30 -14.64 5.73
CA LYS A 161 -5.56 -15.03 4.33
C LYS A 161 -6.36 -13.95 3.61
N VAL A 162 -5.87 -13.52 2.45
CA VAL A 162 -6.53 -12.51 1.61
C VAL A 162 -6.85 -13.03 0.22
#